data_f920815f0342f7b098c5cc3a2367421e
#
_entry.id   f920815f0342f7b098c5cc3a2367421e
#
_cell.length_a   1.000
_cell.length_b   1.000
_cell.length_c   1.000
_cell.angle_alpha   90.00
_cell.angle_beta   90.00
_cell.angle_gamma   90.00
#
_symmetry.space_group_name_H-M   'P 1'
#
loop_
_entity.id
_entity.type
_entity.pdbx_description
1 polymer ?
#
loop_
_entity_poly.entity_id
_entity_poly.type
_entity_poly.pdbx_seq_one_letter_code
_entity_poly.pdbx_strand_id
1 'polypeptide(L)'
;MNMDQLAALVSTISDFVWNNLLLWLLVGTGIWFTIRTRFVQVRKFGEGFRRLFSGFSLRGKKAGKDGMSSFQALTTAIAAQVGTGNITGCATALYSGGPGAIFWMWLSAFFGMATIYGEAVLAQKFKSTDSSGEVRGGPIYYIKARFQGKFGKILAGFFSIAIIFALGFTGNMVQANSISSAFQTAFGVPTIAVGIVIAVIAAFIFLGGVSRIASITEKMVPLMAVFYIVGCLIILVINRDALLDAIQSIFVEAFAPKPILGGIAGITVREAMRYGVARGLFSNEAGMGSTPHAHALAKVEKPQDQGIVAMIGVFIDTFVVLTLTALVILTSGQLQAGMPDGLQGTELAQAAFNHAFGSFGNAFVAICMLFFAFSTIIGWYFFGETNVKALFGQKAVKIYAAIVVVCVVIGSTLKVNLVWNLSDLFNGLMVFPNLIALLALSGIVAKAAKGHDILKK
;
A
#
# COMPACT_ATOMS: atom_id res chain seq x y z
N MET A 1 23.61 17.40 14.57
CA MET A 1 22.23 16.98 14.85
C MET A 1 22.30 15.49 15.21
N ASN A 2 21.83 15.08 16.39
CA ASN A 2 21.80 13.67 16.78
C ASN A 2 20.59 12.98 16.12
N MET A 3 20.54 11.64 16.19
CA MET A 3 19.46 10.84 15.56
C MET A 3 18.07 11.18 16.09
N ASP A 4 17.94 11.52 17.35
CA ASP A 4 16.65 11.88 17.96
C ASP A 4 16.15 13.25 17.50
N GLN A 5 17.06 14.22 17.33
CA GLN A 5 16.74 15.54 16.73
C GLN A 5 16.31 15.39 15.27
N LEU A 6 16.96 14.53 14.50
CA LEU A 6 16.58 14.26 13.12
C LEU A 6 15.19 13.60 13.07
N ALA A 7 14.94 12.60 13.90
CA ALA A 7 13.65 11.94 13.97
C ALA A 7 12.50 12.89 14.35
N ALA A 8 12.75 13.79 15.30
CA ALA A 8 11.78 14.81 15.71
C ALA A 8 11.49 15.82 14.58
N LEU A 9 12.53 16.28 13.86
CA LEU A 9 12.36 17.18 12.72
C LEU A 9 11.55 16.51 11.60
N VAL A 10 11.90 15.28 11.23
CA VAL A 10 11.19 14.50 10.21
C VAL A 10 9.74 14.28 10.61
N SER A 11 9.47 13.93 11.87
CA SER A 11 8.10 13.78 12.39
C SER A 11 7.32 15.08 12.28
N THR A 12 7.89 16.20 12.70
CA THR A 12 7.24 17.53 12.65
C THR A 12 6.83 17.90 11.22
N ILE A 13 7.73 17.70 10.24
CA ILE A 13 7.46 18.01 8.84
C ILE A 13 6.39 17.05 8.28
N SER A 14 6.52 15.77 8.56
CA SER A 14 5.56 14.76 8.15
C SER A 14 4.17 15.06 8.71
N ASP A 15 4.07 15.38 9.99
CA ASP A 15 2.83 15.73 10.68
C ASP A 15 2.17 16.97 10.08
N PHE A 16 2.95 18.00 9.77
CA PHE A 16 2.42 19.18 9.10
C PHE A 16 1.83 18.86 7.72
N VAL A 17 2.56 18.09 6.91
CA VAL A 17 2.15 17.70 5.55
C VAL A 17 0.88 16.85 5.59
N TRP A 18 0.83 15.84 6.45
CA TRP A 18 -0.31 14.94 6.56
C TRP A 18 -1.54 15.62 7.15
N ASN A 19 -1.40 16.35 8.27
CA ASN A 19 -2.54 16.93 8.98
C ASN A 19 -3.19 18.09 8.24
N ASN A 20 -2.41 18.89 7.51
CA ASN A 20 -2.91 20.15 6.95
C ASN A 20 -3.17 20.08 5.44
N LEU A 21 -2.53 19.16 4.71
CA LEU A 21 -2.59 19.14 3.25
C LEU A 21 -3.09 17.81 2.71
N LEU A 22 -2.41 16.72 3.00
CA LEU A 22 -2.65 15.44 2.32
C LEU A 22 -3.99 14.81 2.66
N LEU A 23 -4.39 14.85 3.92
CA LEU A 23 -5.69 14.31 4.35
C LEU A 23 -6.83 14.86 3.47
N TRP A 24 -6.88 16.17 3.34
CA TRP A 24 -7.94 16.85 2.59
C TRP A 24 -7.79 16.69 1.09
N LEU A 25 -6.56 16.74 0.59
CA LEU A 25 -6.29 16.61 -0.84
C LEU A 25 -6.64 15.19 -1.35
N LEU A 26 -6.28 14.16 -0.60
CA LEU A 26 -6.57 12.76 -0.95
C LEU A 26 -8.06 12.46 -0.91
N VAL A 27 -8.72 12.78 0.20
CA VAL A 27 -10.17 12.56 0.34
C VAL A 27 -10.93 13.40 -0.68
N GLY A 28 -10.56 14.66 -0.85
CA GLY A 28 -11.16 15.56 -1.85
C GLY A 28 -10.99 15.06 -3.27
N THR A 29 -9.80 14.55 -3.62
CA THR A 29 -9.55 13.93 -4.93
C THR A 29 -10.42 12.69 -5.13
N GLY A 30 -10.53 11.84 -4.12
CA GLY A 30 -11.36 10.64 -4.16
C GLY A 30 -12.84 10.97 -4.34
N ILE A 31 -13.36 11.97 -3.62
CA ILE A 31 -14.73 12.47 -3.79
C ILE A 31 -14.91 13.04 -5.22
N TRP A 32 -13.97 13.84 -5.70
CA TRP A 32 -14.00 14.40 -7.06
C TRP A 32 -14.09 13.29 -8.11
N PHE A 33 -13.22 12.29 -8.04
CA PHE A 33 -13.27 11.16 -8.98
C PHE A 33 -14.54 10.34 -8.84
N THR A 34 -15.03 10.12 -7.62
CA THR A 34 -16.31 9.42 -7.38
C THR A 34 -17.46 10.10 -8.12
N ILE A 35 -17.58 11.42 -8.00
CA ILE A 35 -18.62 12.21 -8.67
C ILE A 35 -18.39 12.21 -10.20
N ARG A 36 -17.19 12.51 -10.65
CA ARG A 36 -16.84 12.60 -12.08
C ARG A 36 -17.01 11.28 -12.83
N THR A 37 -16.75 10.16 -12.17
CA THR A 37 -16.92 8.82 -12.74
C THR A 37 -18.31 8.23 -12.48
N ARG A 38 -19.23 9.00 -11.85
CA ARG A 38 -20.58 8.58 -11.48
C ARG A 38 -20.59 7.32 -10.65
N PHE A 39 -19.82 7.33 -9.53
CA PHE A 39 -19.70 6.21 -8.61
C PHE A 39 -19.26 4.90 -9.28
N VAL A 40 -18.16 4.96 -10.06
CA VAL A 40 -17.64 3.80 -10.79
C VAL A 40 -17.37 2.61 -9.86
N GLN A 41 -16.90 2.85 -8.65
CA GLN A 41 -16.63 1.83 -7.63
C GLN A 41 -17.89 1.08 -7.18
N VAL A 42 -19.07 1.64 -7.33
CA VAL A 42 -20.35 0.96 -7.07
C VAL A 42 -20.87 0.31 -8.35
N ARG A 43 -21.00 1.09 -9.42
CA ARG A 43 -21.61 0.63 -10.68
C ARG A 43 -20.87 -0.48 -11.38
N LYS A 44 -19.53 -0.50 -11.24
CA LYS A 44 -18.67 -1.46 -11.94
C LYS A 44 -18.05 -2.50 -10.99
N PHE A 45 -18.48 -2.53 -9.72
CA PHE A 45 -17.94 -3.43 -8.72
C PHE A 45 -18.09 -4.90 -9.10
N GLY A 46 -19.31 -5.34 -9.44
CA GLY A 46 -19.57 -6.72 -9.86
C GLY A 46 -18.83 -7.11 -11.16
N GLU A 47 -18.66 -6.16 -12.09
CA GLU A 47 -17.84 -6.38 -13.27
C GLU A 47 -16.36 -6.60 -12.89
N GLY A 48 -15.85 -5.84 -11.93
CA GLY A 48 -14.48 -5.98 -11.43
C GLY A 48 -14.20 -7.37 -10.85
N PHE A 49 -15.09 -7.87 -10.00
CA PHE A 49 -15.01 -9.23 -9.47
C PHE A 49 -15.07 -10.29 -10.57
N ARG A 50 -16.00 -10.18 -11.51
CA ARG A 50 -16.08 -11.12 -12.64
C ARG A 50 -14.79 -11.15 -13.46
N ARG A 51 -14.18 -9.98 -13.72
CA ARG A 51 -12.92 -9.88 -14.46
C ARG A 51 -11.75 -10.48 -13.68
N LEU A 52 -11.71 -10.31 -12.36
CA LEU A 52 -10.71 -10.92 -11.49
C LEU A 52 -10.73 -12.45 -11.63
N PHE A 53 -11.90 -13.06 -11.48
CA PHE A 53 -12.02 -14.53 -11.53
C PHE A 53 -11.91 -15.11 -12.96
N SER A 54 -12.34 -14.39 -13.99
CA SER A 54 -12.17 -14.83 -15.39
C SER A 54 -10.70 -14.81 -15.85
N GLY A 55 -9.88 -13.94 -15.25
CA GLY A 55 -8.44 -13.86 -15.50
C GLY A 55 -7.59 -14.81 -14.66
N PHE A 56 -8.18 -15.50 -13.69
CA PHE A 56 -7.47 -16.40 -12.79
C PHE A 56 -6.98 -17.63 -13.55
N SER A 57 -5.67 -17.76 -13.70
CA SER A 57 -5.01 -18.91 -14.30
C SER A 57 -3.70 -19.20 -13.58
N LEU A 58 -3.62 -20.36 -12.92
CA LEU A 58 -2.37 -20.82 -12.31
C LEU A 58 -1.26 -21.12 -13.34
N ARG A 59 -1.61 -21.18 -14.64
CA ARG A 59 -0.72 -21.39 -15.77
C ARG A 59 -0.68 -20.19 -16.72
N GLY A 60 -0.82 -18.95 -16.20
CA GLY A 60 -0.86 -17.72 -16.98
C GLY A 60 0.23 -17.59 -18.05
N LYS A 61 -0.02 -16.75 -19.07
CA LYS A 61 0.96 -16.44 -20.12
C LYS A 61 2.16 -15.75 -19.46
N LYS A 62 3.37 -16.12 -19.87
CA LYS A 62 4.61 -15.51 -19.34
C LYS A 62 4.59 -13.98 -19.55
N ALA A 63 4.85 -13.22 -18.49
CA ALA A 63 5.15 -11.79 -18.61
C ALA A 63 6.41 -11.59 -19.42
N GLY A 64 6.44 -10.58 -20.26
CA GLY A 64 7.55 -10.27 -21.14
C GLY A 64 7.74 -8.77 -21.36
N LYS A 65 8.62 -8.41 -22.28
CA LYS A 65 8.88 -7.00 -22.63
C LYS A 65 7.62 -6.26 -23.10
N ASP A 66 6.73 -6.97 -23.76
CA ASP A 66 5.46 -6.48 -24.28
C ASP A 66 4.34 -6.35 -23.24
N GLY A 67 4.66 -6.63 -21.96
CA GLY A 67 3.75 -6.49 -20.81
C GLY A 67 3.38 -7.81 -20.15
N MET A 68 2.30 -7.79 -19.36
CA MET A 68 1.79 -8.91 -18.58
C MET A 68 0.27 -9.03 -18.70
N SER A 69 -0.31 -10.13 -18.22
CA SER A 69 -1.78 -10.25 -18.17
C SER A 69 -2.40 -9.24 -17.19
N SER A 70 -3.69 -8.94 -17.36
CA SER A 70 -4.41 -8.06 -16.41
C SER A 70 -4.38 -8.63 -14.98
N PHE A 71 -4.45 -9.97 -14.84
CA PHE A 71 -4.35 -10.64 -13.55
C PHE A 71 -2.93 -10.50 -12.95
N GLN A 72 -1.87 -10.70 -13.73
CA GLN A 72 -0.49 -10.47 -13.28
C GLN A 72 -0.24 -9.02 -12.87
N ALA A 73 -0.79 -8.06 -13.60
CA ALA A 73 -0.68 -6.65 -13.25
C ALA A 73 -1.43 -6.34 -11.93
N LEU A 74 -2.60 -6.94 -11.73
CA LEU A 74 -3.33 -6.82 -10.48
C LEU A 74 -2.59 -7.48 -9.31
N THR A 75 -2.11 -8.72 -9.47
CA THR A 75 -1.37 -9.40 -8.39
C THR A 75 -0.07 -8.70 -8.06
N THR A 76 0.61 -8.08 -9.04
CA THR A 76 1.78 -7.24 -8.79
C THR A 76 1.41 -5.97 -8.02
N ALA A 77 0.27 -5.35 -8.32
CA ALA A 77 -0.24 -4.21 -7.56
C ALA A 77 -0.66 -4.62 -6.14
N ILE A 78 -1.41 -5.72 -5.99
CA ILE A 78 -1.81 -6.25 -4.67
C ILE A 78 -0.58 -6.67 -3.85
N ALA A 79 0.47 -7.22 -4.47
CA ALA A 79 1.72 -7.54 -3.79
C ALA A 79 2.37 -6.31 -3.16
N ALA A 80 2.24 -5.15 -3.81
CA ALA A 80 2.69 -3.88 -3.27
C ALA A 80 1.75 -3.34 -2.17
N GLN A 81 0.44 -3.47 -2.35
CA GLN A 81 -0.59 -2.99 -1.42
C GLN A 81 -0.66 -3.83 -0.13
N VAL A 82 -0.79 -5.15 -0.26
CA VAL A 82 -0.94 -6.06 0.89
C VAL A 82 0.44 -6.35 1.50
N GLY A 83 0.83 -5.53 2.47
CA GLY A 83 2.12 -5.55 3.13
C GLY A 83 2.03 -5.35 4.64
N THR A 84 3.04 -4.68 5.21
CA THR A 84 3.04 -4.30 6.63
C THR A 84 1.86 -3.39 6.99
N GLY A 85 1.32 -2.64 6.01
CA GLY A 85 0.16 -1.76 6.20
C GLY A 85 -1.05 -2.50 6.77
N ASN A 86 -1.31 -3.71 6.28
CA ASN A 86 -2.48 -4.50 6.68
C ASN A 86 -2.37 -5.10 8.08
N ILE A 87 -1.19 -5.31 8.60
CA ILE A 87 -0.95 -5.90 9.94
C ILE A 87 -0.43 -4.82 10.89
N THR A 88 0.81 -4.39 10.71
CA THR A 88 1.47 -3.39 11.55
C THR A 88 0.81 -2.01 11.43
N GLY A 89 0.47 -1.59 10.21
CA GLY A 89 -0.20 -0.30 9.95
C GLY A 89 -1.59 -0.25 10.56
N CYS A 90 -2.37 -1.33 10.43
CA CYS A 90 -3.69 -1.47 11.05
C CYS A 90 -3.60 -1.40 12.58
N ALA A 91 -2.67 -2.15 13.17
CA ALA A 91 -2.44 -2.13 14.61
C ALA A 91 -1.99 -0.75 15.11
N THR A 92 -1.12 -0.05 14.35
CA THR A 92 -0.70 1.32 14.66
C THR A 92 -1.88 2.31 14.57
N ALA A 93 -2.75 2.16 13.58
CA ALA A 93 -3.94 3.01 13.46
C ALA A 93 -4.91 2.81 14.63
N LEU A 94 -5.14 1.57 15.03
CA LEU A 94 -5.96 1.23 16.20
C LEU A 94 -5.35 1.78 17.49
N TYR A 95 -4.04 1.64 17.67
CA TYR A 95 -3.36 2.17 18.83
C TYR A 95 -3.44 3.70 18.92
N SER A 96 -3.16 4.40 17.83
CA SER A 96 -3.05 5.87 17.81
C SER A 96 -4.37 6.60 17.54
N GLY A 97 -5.30 5.96 16.84
CA GLY A 97 -6.58 6.54 16.42
C GLY A 97 -7.81 5.84 16.98
N GLY A 98 -7.62 4.78 17.79
CA GLY A 98 -8.72 3.97 18.36
C GLY A 98 -9.47 3.17 17.30
N PRO A 99 -10.50 2.42 17.72
CA PRO A 99 -11.38 1.64 16.82
C PRO A 99 -11.97 2.46 15.67
N GLY A 100 -12.32 3.72 15.93
CA GLY A 100 -12.87 4.64 14.95
C GLY A 100 -11.97 4.90 13.74
N ALA A 101 -10.64 4.71 13.86
CA ALA A 101 -9.72 4.83 12.74
C ALA A 101 -10.06 3.88 11.57
N ILE A 102 -10.63 2.71 11.88
CA ILE A 102 -11.02 1.74 10.84
C ILE A 102 -12.18 2.27 9.99
N PHE A 103 -13.15 2.95 10.58
CA PHE A 103 -14.21 3.62 9.82
C PHE A 103 -13.63 4.62 8.81
N TRP A 104 -12.68 5.45 9.23
CA TRP A 104 -12.05 6.44 8.37
C TRP A 104 -11.15 5.80 7.30
N MET A 105 -10.54 4.64 7.58
CA MET A 105 -9.88 3.82 6.58
C MET A 105 -10.85 3.34 5.49
N TRP A 106 -12.01 2.80 5.89
CA TRP A 106 -13.03 2.36 4.93
C TRP A 106 -13.54 3.50 4.06
N LEU A 107 -13.80 4.65 4.68
CA LEU A 107 -14.28 5.82 3.97
C LEU A 107 -13.24 6.32 2.95
N SER A 108 -11.97 6.41 3.35
CA SER A 108 -10.89 6.81 2.45
C SER A 108 -10.67 5.80 1.33
N ALA A 109 -10.74 4.50 1.62
CA ALA A 109 -10.62 3.44 0.64
C ALA A 109 -11.79 3.44 -0.36
N PHE A 110 -13.02 3.68 0.09
CA PHE A 110 -14.18 3.80 -0.79
C PHE A 110 -13.97 4.90 -1.84
N PHE A 111 -13.53 6.08 -1.42
CA PHE A 111 -13.19 7.15 -2.35
C PHE A 111 -11.91 6.86 -3.13
N GLY A 112 -10.93 6.21 -2.50
CA GLY A 112 -9.69 5.76 -3.11
C GLY A 112 -9.90 4.79 -4.27
N MET A 113 -10.93 3.93 -4.23
CA MET A 113 -11.29 3.05 -5.34
C MET A 113 -11.56 3.82 -6.64
N ALA A 114 -12.20 4.99 -6.56
CA ALA A 114 -12.40 5.84 -7.74
C ALA A 114 -11.11 6.53 -8.19
N THR A 115 -10.23 6.87 -7.25
CA THR A 115 -8.92 7.45 -7.56
C THR A 115 -8.03 6.45 -8.29
N ILE A 116 -7.88 5.24 -7.76
CA ILE A 116 -7.03 4.20 -8.37
C ILE A 116 -7.57 3.74 -9.73
N TYR A 117 -8.91 3.75 -9.92
CA TYR A 117 -9.52 3.58 -11.23
C TYR A 117 -8.96 4.60 -12.22
N GLY A 118 -8.94 5.89 -11.82
CA GLY A 118 -8.38 6.97 -12.63
C GLY A 118 -6.90 6.80 -12.92
N GLU A 119 -6.12 6.44 -11.91
CA GLU A 119 -4.68 6.16 -12.03
C GLU A 119 -4.39 5.06 -13.06
N ALA A 120 -5.08 3.93 -12.96
CA ALA A 120 -4.90 2.80 -13.87
C ALA A 120 -5.34 3.13 -15.31
N VAL A 121 -6.45 3.86 -15.47
CA VAL A 121 -6.92 4.36 -16.78
C VAL A 121 -5.87 5.26 -17.44
N LEU A 122 -5.31 6.20 -16.69
CA LEU A 122 -4.28 7.12 -17.21
C LEU A 122 -2.97 6.40 -17.49
N ALA A 123 -2.58 5.45 -16.62
CA ALA A 123 -1.40 4.63 -16.83
C ALA A 123 -1.50 3.84 -18.14
N GLN A 124 -2.65 3.25 -18.44
CA GLN A 124 -2.93 2.54 -19.69
C GLN A 124 -2.96 3.46 -20.92
N LYS A 125 -3.57 4.65 -20.80
CA LYS A 125 -3.63 5.61 -21.92
C LYS A 125 -2.27 6.16 -22.29
N PHE A 126 -1.42 6.46 -21.31
CA PHE A 126 -0.14 7.15 -21.51
C PHE A 126 1.07 6.24 -21.42
N LYS A 127 0.89 4.92 -21.39
CA LYS A 127 2.00 3.99 -21.49
C LYS A 127 2.73 4.14 -22.82
N SER A 128 4.00 3.84 -22.81
CA SER A 128 4.85 3.94 -23.98
C SER A 128 5.74 2.71 -24.09
N THR A 129 6.24 2.43 -25.30
CA THR A 129 7.19 1.37 -25.54
C THR A 129 8.55 2.03 -25.82
N ASP A 130 9.59 1.57 -25.14
CA ASP A 130 10.93 2.09 -25.35
C ASP A 130 11.60 1.48 -26.58
N SER A 131 12.82 1.94 -26.88
CA SER A 131 13.62 1.47 -28.01
C SER A 131 13.98 -0.02 -27.95
N SER A 132 13.88 -0.65 -26.77
CA SER A 132 14.10 -2.10 -26.59
C SER A 132 12.83 -2.94 -26.73
N GLY A 133 11.67 -2.31 -27.02
CA GLY A 133 10.36 -2.94 -27.08
C GLY A 133 9.73 -3.18 -25.72
N GLU A 134 10.29 -2.63 -24.62
CA GLU A 134 9.76 -2.78 -23.27
C GLU A 134 8.65 -1.76 -23.02
N VAL A 135 7.47 -2.24 -22.58
CA VAL A 135 6.36 -1.38 -22.19
C VAL A 135 6.65 -0.72 -20.86
N ARG A 136 6.43 0.57 -20.76
CA ARG A 136 6.62 1.40 -19.56
C ARG A 136 5.44 2.34 -19.35
N GLY A 137 5.13 2.64 -18.10
CA GLY A 137 4.08 3.59 -17.75
C GLY A 137 4.16 3.99 -16.28
N GLY A 138 3.19 4.75 -15.85
CA GLY A 138 3.10 5.30 -14.51
C GLY A 138 3.03 6.84 -14.52
N PRO A 139 3.04 7.49 -13.35
CA PRO A 139 2.82 8.94 -13.24
C PRO A 139 3.77 9.81 -14.06
N ILE A 140 5.05 9.46 -14.14
CA ILE A 140 6.03 10.21 -14.94
C ILE A 140 5.57 10.42 -16.39
N TYR A 141 4.85 9.45 -16.96
CA TYR A 141 4.37 9.50 -18.35
C TYR A 141 3.15 10.40 -18.49
N TYR A 142 2.12 10.25 -17.65
CA TYR A 142 0.94 11.10 -17.77
C TYR A 142 1.16 12.53 -17.22
N ILE A 143 2.08 12.74 -16.27
CA ILE A 143 2.51 14.08 -15.83
C ILE A 143 3.13 14.82 -17.02
N LYS A 144 4.11 14.21 -17.71
CA LYS A 144 4.76 14.80 -18.89
C LYS A 144 3.80 15.01 -20.05
N ALA A 145 2.82 14.12 -20.24
CA ALA A 145 1.80 14.26 -21.28
C ALA A 145 0.85 15.42 -21.01
N ARG A 146 0.53 15.70 -19.75
CA ARG A 146 -0.38 16.80 -19.39
C ARG A 146 0.32 18.15 -19.30
N PHE A 147 1.50 18.18 -18.69
CA PHE A 147 2.27 19.39 -18.45
C PHE A 147 3.51 19.39 -19.34
N GLN A 148 3.42 20.14 -20.45
CA GLN A 148 4.53 20.26 -21.38
C GLN A 148 5.59 21.27 -20.88
N GLY A 149 6.79 21.23 -21.46
CA GLY A 149 7.88 22.15 -21.16
C GLY A 149 8.60 21.86 -19.84
N LYS A 150 9.20 22.92 -19.26
CA LYS A 150 10.05 22.79 -18.05
C LYS A 150 9.26 22.36 -16.81
N PHE A 151 8.05 22.89 -16.63
CA PHE A 151 7.21 22.57 -15.46
C PHE A 151 6.88 21.08 -15.39
N GLY A 152 6.43 20.48 -16.50
CA GLY A 152 6.12 19.04 -16.54
C GLY A 152 7.34 18.16 -16.32
N LYS A 153 8.52 18.56 -16.82
CA LYS A 153 9.78 17.85 -16.57
C LYS A 153 10.17 17.88 -15.09
N ILE A 154 10.06 19.05 -14.45
CA ILE A 154 10.38 19.22 -13.02
C ILE A 154 9.39 18.42 -12.17
N LEU A 155 8.08 18.53 -12.43
CA LEU A 155 7.04 17.84 -11.66
C LEU A 155 7.18 16.31 -11.78
N ALA A 156 7.42 15.80 -12.99
CA ALA A 156 7.65 14.39 -13.24
C ALA A 156 8.97 13.88 -12.62
N GLY A 157 10.03 14.68 -12.67
CA GLY A 157 11.30 14.38 -12.02
C GLY A 157 11.17 14.34 -10.50
N PHE A 158 10.48 15.30 -9.91
CA PHE A 158 10.20 15.33 -8.47
C PHE A 158 9.41 14.09 -8.02
N PHE A 159 8.34 13.71 -8.75
CA PHE A 159 7.60 12.48 -8.48
C PHE A 159 8.53 11.27 -8.50
N SER A 160 9.36 11.15 -9.56
CA SER A 160 10.24 10.00 -9.73
C SER A 160 11.31 9.88 -8.65
N ILE A 161 11.86 11.00 -8.20
CA ILE A 161 12.81 11.02 -7.07
C ILE A 161 12.07 10.64 -5.77
N ALA A 162 10.90 11.25 -5.54
CA ALA A 162 10.12 10.98 -4.33
C ALA A 162 9.74 9.49 -4.21
N ILE A 163 9.26 8.84 -5.28
CA ILE A 163 8.89 7.40 -5.24
C ILE A 163 10.10 6.49 -5.06
N ILE A 164 11.27 6.84 -5.62
CA ILE A 164 12.51 6.07 -5.40
C ILE A 164 12.86 6.07 -3.91
N PHE A 165 12.78 7.23 -3.24
CA PHE A 165 13.03 7.32 -1.81
C PHE A 165 11.90 6.70 -0.97
N ALA A 166 10.63 7.01 -1.30
CA ALA A 166 9.46 6.55 -0.55
C ALA A 166 9.33 5.03 -0.53
N LEU A 167 9.35 4.42 -1.70
CA LEU A 167 9.08 2.98 -1.86
C LEU A 167 10.38 2.19 -2.03
N GLY A 168 11.27 2.67 -2.90
CA GLY A 168 12.52 1.98 -3.20
C GLY A 168 13.45 1.84 -2.00
N PHE A 169 13.56 2.86 -1.18
CA PHE A 169 14.48 2.87 -0.03
C PHE A 169 13.71 2.78 1.30
N THR A 170 13.12 3.86 1.78
CA THR A 170 12.55 3.92 3.13
C THR A 170 11.37 2.97 3.33
N GLY A 171 10.51 2.84 2.33
CA GLY A 171 9.39 1.89 2.38
C GLY A 171 9.87 0.44 2.48
N ASN A 172 10.87 0.05 1.69
CA ASN A 172 11.46 -1.29 1.80
C ASN A 172 12.15 -1.53 3.15
N MET A 173 12.71 -0.47 3.77
CA MET A 173 13.22 -0.55 5.14
C MET A 173 12.10 -0.83 6.15
N VAL A 174 10.91 -0.21 6.01
CA VAL A 174 9.73 -0.50 6.85
C VAL A 174 9.31 -1.95 6.74
N GLN A 175 9.24 -2.48 5.51
CA GLN A 175 8.87 -3.87 5.29
C GLN A 175 9.85 -4.84 5.96
N ALA A 176 11.15 -4.64 5.72
CA ALA A 176 12.20 -5.46 6.31
C ALA A 176 12.22 -5.38 7.84
N ASN A 177 12.00 -4.20 8.41
CA ASN A 177 11.92 -3.98 9.84
C ASN A 177 10.77 -4.79 10.48
N SER A 178 9.59 -4.72 9.87
CA SER A 178 8.41 -5.44 10.38
C SER A 178 8.56 -6.97 10.31
N ILE A 179 9.14 -7.49 9.21
CA ILE A 179 9.45 -8.94 9.12
C ILE A 179 10.42 -9.32 10.22
N SER A 180 11.51 -8.58 10.37
CA SER A 180 12.59 -8.90 11.31
C SER A 180 12.11 -8.84 12.76
N SER A 181 11.31 -7.83 13.12
CA SER A 181 10.68 -7.72 14.44
C SER A 181 9.74 -8.88 14.73
N ALA A 182 8.89 -9.26 13.75
CA ALA A 182 7.97 -10.37 13.91
C ALA A 182 8.70 -11.70 14.13
N PHE A 183 9.80 -11.95 13.40
CA PHE A 183 10.62 -13.15 13.54
C PHE A 183 11.41 -13.17 14.86
N GLN A 184 11.90 -12.02 15.30
CA GLN A 184 12.56 -11.90 16.60
C GLN A 184 11.61 -12.26 17.74
N THR A 185 10.39 -11.72 17.72
CA THR A 185 9.37 -12.02 18.73
C THR A 185 8.91 -13.49 18.67
N ALA A 186 8.74 -14.05 17.47
CA ALA A 186 8.22 -15.40 17.32
C ALA A 186 9.25 -16.50 17.58
N PHE A 187 10.50 -16.31 17.16
CA PHE A 187 11.51 -17.36 17.08
C PHE A 187 12.84 -16.99 17.75
N GLY A 188 12.99 -15.78 18.31
CA GLY A 188 14.23 -15.30 18.91
C GLY A 188 15.38 -15.07 17.91
N VAL A 189 15.09 -15.04 16.59
CA VAL A 189 16.12 -14.85 15.56
C VAL A 189 16.59 -13.40 15.56
N PRO A 190 17.90 -13.12 15.58
CA PRO A 190 18.41 -11.75 15.49
C PRO A 190 17.92 -11.03 14.23
N THR A 191 17.46 -9.78 14.38
CA THR A 191 16.88 -9.00 13.26
C THR A 191 17.80 -8.87 12.06
N ILE A 192 19.11 -8.71 12.31
CA ILE A 192 20.11 -8.62 11.24
C ILE A 192 20.20 -9.91 10.41
N ALA A 193 20.08 -11.08 11.04
CA ALA A 193 20.09 -12.36 10.33
C ALA A 193 18.89 -12.49 9.40
N VAL A 194 17.70 -12.13 9.89
CA VAL A 194 16.47 -12.07 9.07
C VAL A 194 16.64 -11.10 7.91
N GLY A 195 17.16 -9.89 8.19
CA GLY A 195 17.42 -8.88 7.17
C GLY A 195 18.35 -9.34 6.05
N ILE A 196 19.44 -10.04 6.40
CA ILE A 196 20.38 -10.61 5.40
C ILE A 196 19.69 -11.68 4.55
N VAL A 197 18.92 -12.59 5.15
CA VAL A 197 18.21 -13.63 4.40
C VAL A 197 17.20 -13.02 3.41
N ILE A 198 16.41 -12.06 3.86
CA ILE A 198 15.46 -11.34 3.01
C ILE A 198 16.19 -10.62 1.87
N ALA A 199 17.29 -9.93 2.17
CA ALA A 199 18.08 -9.19 1.20
C ALA A 199 18.68 -10.09 0.11
N VAL A 200 19.18 -11.27 0.47
CA VAL A 200 19.73 -12.25 -0.48
C VAL A 200 18.62 -12.79 -1.41
N ILE A 201 17.45 -13.14 -0.86
CA ILE A 201 16.33 -13.63 -1.65
C ILE A 201 15.82 -12.52 -2.58
N ALA A 202 15.70 -11.30 -2.07
CA ALA A 202 15.27 -10.14 -2.85
C ALA A 202 16.26 -9.84 -4.00
N ALA A 203 17.56 -9.84 -3.73
CA ALA A 203 18.59 -9.65 -4.75
C ALA A 203 18.47 -10.66 -5.88
N PHE A 204 18.26 -11.94 -5.57
CA PHE A 204 18.05 -12.99 -6.57
C PHE A 204 16.80 -12.71 -7.44
N ILE A 205 15.72 -12.19 -6.84
CA ILE A 205 14.47 -11.86 -7.57
C ILE A 205 14.70 -10.63 -8.46
N PHE A 206 15.34 -9.59 -7.95
CA PHE A 206 15.60 -8.34 -8.67
C PHE A 206 16.43 -8.58 -9.95
N LEU A 207 17.39 -9.48 -9.89
CA LEU A 207 18.20 -9.87 -11.06
C LEU A 207 17.37 -10.50 -12.20
N GLY A 208 16.18 -11.03 -11.90
CA GLY A 208 15.26 -11.61 -12.87
C GLY A 208 14.32 -10.63 -13.56
N GLY A 209 14.30 -9.38 -13.10
CA GLY A 209 13.48 -8.29 -13.65
C GLY A 209 11.97 -8.55 -13.58
N VAL A 210 11.22 -7.77 -14.38
CA VAL A 210 9.73 -7.73 -14.36
C VAL A 210 9.09 -9.10 -14.54
N SER A 211 9.64 -9.96 -15.41
CA SER A 211 9.09 -11.29 -15.67
C SER A 211 9.11 -12.20 -14.43
N ARG A 212 10.21 -12.17 -13.68
CA ARG A 212 10.34 -12.94 -12.44
C ARG A 212 9.45 -12.37 -11.35
N ILE A 213 9.41 -11.05 -11.21
CA ILE A 213 8.54 -10.35 -10.27
C ILE A 213 7.08 -10.75 -10.52
N ALA A 214 6.57 -10.61 -11.73
CA ALA A 214 5.20 -10.96 -12.10
C ALA A 214 4.87 -12.44 -11.84
N SER A 215 5.80 -13.34 -12.14
CA SER A 215 5.61 -14.79 -11.92
C SER A 215 5.54 -15.16 -10.44
N ILE A 216 6.31 -14.49 -9.59
CA ILE A 216 6.30 -14.74 -8.14
C ILE A 216 5.03 -14.15 -7.52
N THR A 217 4.69 -12.90 -7.83
CA THR A 217 3.52 -12.23 -7.25
C THR A 217 2.21 -12.90 -7.65
N GLU A 218 2.10 -13.40 -8.90
CA GLU A 218 0.92 -14.13 -9.38
C GLU A 218 0.58 -15.37 -8.54
N LYS A 219 1.59 -16.03 -7.99
CA LYS A 219 1.42 -17.24 -7.17
C LYS A 219 1.34 -16.92 -5.69
N MET A 220 2.20 -16.00 -5.24
CA MET A 220 2.36 -15.69 -3.82
C MET A 220 1.14 -14.94 -3.27
N VAL A 221 0.59 -13.99 -4.03
CA VAL A 221 -0.51 -13.15 -3.57
C VAL A 221 -1.79 -13.96 -3.24
N PRO A 222 -2.31 -14.83 -4.12
CA PRO A 222 -3.48 -15.63 -3.76
C PRO A 222 -3.23 -16.56 -2.57
N LEU A 223 -2.04 -17.18 -2.52
CA LEU A 223 -1.68 -18.09 -1.43
C LEU A 223 -1.64 -17.39 -0.08
N MET A 224 -0.95 -16.24 -0.02
CA MET A 224 -0.84 -15.48 1.23
C MET A 224 -2.19 -14.92 1.69
N ALA A 225 -3.02 -14.45 0.74
CA ALA A 225 -4.34 -13.92 1.06
C ALA A 225 -5.25 -15.01 1.64
N VAL A 226 -5.33 -16.18 1.01
CA VAL A 226 -6.15 -17.30 1.51
C VAL A 226 -5.67 -17.75 2.88
N PHE A 227 -4.36 -17.94 3.07
CA PHE A 227 -3.79 -18.37 4.34
C PHE A 227 -4.14 -17.38 5.47
N TYR A 228 -3.99 -16.09 5.23
CA TYR A 228 -4.30 -15.05 6.21
C TYR A 228 -5.79 -14.95 6.51
N ILE A 229 -6.63 -14.91 5.46
CA ILE A 229 -8.09 -14.81 5.61
C ILE A 229 -8.63 -15.99 6.42
N VAL A 230 -8.20 -17.23 6.11
CA VAL A 230 -8.62 -18.42 6.85
C VAL A 230 -8.21 -18.33 8.32
N GLY A 231 -6.97 -17.95 8.62
CA GLY A 231 -6.50 -17.77 10.00
C GLY A 231 -7.31 -16.73 10.77
N CYS A 232 -7.58 -15.57 10.16
CA CYS A 232 -8.41 -14.54 10.77
C CYS A 232 -9.85 -15.01 11.01
N LEU A 233 -10.47 -15.69 10.04
CA LEU A 233 -11.84 -16.22 10.19
C LEU A 233 -11.94 -17.23 11.32
N ILE A 234 -10.96 -18.11 11.48
CA ILE A 234 -10.91 -19.06 12.61
C ILE A 234 -10.88 -18.27 13.94
N ILE A 235 -10.04 -17.24 14.07
CA ILE A 235 -9.98 -16.41 15.28
C ILE A 235 -11.32 -15.70 15.56
N LEU A 236 -11.95 -15.15 14.52
CA LEU A 236 -13.24 -14.46 14.69
C LEU A 236 -14.38 -15.43 15.10
N VAL A 237 -14.31 -16.69 14.66
CA VAL A 237 -15.24 -17.72 15.14
C VAL A 237 -14.98 -18.07 16.62
N ILE A 238 -13.71 -18.14 17.03
CA ILE A 238 -13.34 -18.36 18.44
C ILE A 238 -13.82 -17.18 19.30
N ASN A 239 -13.63 -15.94 18.85
CA ASN A 239 -13.96 -14.71 19.57
C ASN A 239 -15.35 -14.14 19.18
N ARG A 240 -16.26 -14.97 18.69
CA ARG A 240 -17.56 -14.53 18.13
C ARG A 240 -18.37 -13.66 19.08
N ASP A 241 -18.28 -13.90 20.38
CA ASP A 241 -19.07 -13.17 21.40
C ASP A 241 -18.65 -11.69 21.51
N ALA A 242 -17.39 -11.36 21.19
CA ALA A 242 -16.86 -9.98 21.14
C ALA A 242 -17.02 -9.31 19.78
N LEU A 243 -17.46 -10.03 18.74
CA LEU A 243 -17.46 -9.52 17.37
C LEU A 243 -18.43 -8.35 17.16
N LEU A 244 -19.62 -8.42 17.76
CA LEU A 244 -20.64 -7.36 17.64
C LEU A 244 -20.16 -6.06 18.29
N ASP A 245 -19.57 -6.16 19.48
CA ASP A 245 -19.02 -5.01 20.21
C ASP A 245 -17.85 -4.40 19.46
N ALA A 246 -16.98 -5.23 18.86
CA ALA A 246 -15.88 -4.77 18.02
C ALA A 246 -16.39 -3.98 16.81
N ILE A 247 -17.40 -4.49 16.09
CA ILE A 247 -18.00 -3.79 14.95
C ILE A 247 -18.65 -2.48 15.41
N GLN A 248 -19.40 -2.51 16.50
CA GLN A 248 -20.07 -1.32 17.04
C GLN A 248 -19.05 -0.24 17.42
N SER A 249 -17.93 -0.61 18.06
CA SER A 249 -16.87 0.32 18.44
C SER A 249 -16.27 1.07 17.23
N ILE A 250 -16.12 0.41 16.07
CA ILE A 250 -15.63 1.05 14.85
C ILE A 250 -16.51 2.22 14.43
N PHE A 251 -17.84 2.05 14.47
CA PHE A 251 -18.78 3.10 14.07
C PHE A 251 -18.97 4.18 15.14
N VAL A 252 -19.11 3.79 16.40
CA VAL A 252 -19.37 4.74 17.49
C VAL A 252 -18.13 5.59 17.75
N GLU A 253 -16.95 4.98 17.87
CA GLU A 253 -15.73 5.70 18.21
C GLU A 253 -15.13 6.48 17.03
N ALA A 254 -15.65 6.31 15.82
CA ALA A 254 -15.32 7.18 14.70
C ALA A 254 -15.74 8.64 14.92
N PHE A 255 -16.82 8.87 15.71
CA PHE A 255 -17.40 10.18 15.94
C PHE A 255 -17.43 10.58 17.43
N ALA A 256 -17.33 9.60 18.32
CA ALA A 256 -17.31 9.78 19.77
C ALA A 256 -16.27 8.85 20.41
N PRO A 257 -14.95 9.13 20.24
CA PRO A 257 -13.90 8.32 20.81
C PRO A 257 -14.01 8.27 22.34
N LYS A 258 -13.76 7.10 22.92
CA LYS A 258 -13.82 6.96 24.38
C LYS A 258 -12.66 7.70 25.04
N PRO A 259 -12.91 8.45 26.13
CA PRO A 259 -11.82 9.05 26.90
C PRO A 259 -10.98 7.94 27.56
N ILE A 260 -9.66 8.16 27.60
CA ILE A 260 -8.76 7.26 28.31
C ILE A 260 -8.91 7.50 29.82
N LEU A 261 -9.14 6.43 30.59
CA LEU A 261 -9.20 6.49 32.05
C LEU A 261 -7.85 6.97 32.62
N GLY A 262 -7.89 7.96 33.51
CA GLY A 262 -6.70 8.42 34.24
C GLY A 262 -6.16 9.79 33.89
N GLY A 263 -6.94 10.66 33.19
CA GLY A 263 -6.54 12.06 32.96
C GLY A 263 -5.54 12.26 31.81
N ILE A 264 -5.23 11.23 31.05
CA ILE A 264 -4.49 11.33 29.80
C ILE A 264 -5.45 11.83 28.72
N ALA A 265 -5.02 12.78 27.87
CA ALA A 265 -5.83 13.29 26.77
C ALA A 265 -6.31 12.14 25.89
N GLY A 266 -7.63 11.95 25.81
CA GLY A 266 -8.25 10.90 25.00
C GLY A 266 -7.98 11.10 23.51
N ILE A 267 -8.09 10.03 22.73
CA ILE A 267 -8.02 10.09 21.27
C ILE A 267 -9.13 11.01 20.75
N THR A 268 -8.80 11.88 19.82
CA THR A 268 -9.77 12.80 19.20
C THR A 268 -10.29 12.22 17.89
N VAL A 269 -11.48 12.69 17.44
CA VAL A 269 -12.01 12.37 16.10
C VAL A 269 -11.00 12.72 15.01
N ARG A 270 -10.26 13.83 15.19
CA ARG A 270 -9.21 14.25 14.25
C ARG A 270 -8.07 13.23 14.15
N GLU A 271 -7.65 12.67 15.27
CA GLU A 271 -6.62 11.62 15.31
C GLU A 271 -7.12 10.32 14.70
N ALA A 272 -8.35 9.89 15.02
CA ALA A 272 -8.96 8.72 14.39
C ALA A 272 -9.00 8.88 12.85
N MET A 273 -9.43 10.04 12.36
CA MET A 273 -9.46 10.37 10.94
C MET A 273 -8.05 10.39 10.33
N ARG A 274 -7.10 11.07 10.97
CA ARG A 274 -5.72 11.17 10.50
C ARG A 274 -5.05 9.81 10.35
N TYR A 275 -5.04 9.03 11.42
CA TYR A 275 -4.40 7.72 11.41
C TYR A 275 -5.14 6.73 10.53
N GLY A 276 -6.46 6.80 10.49
CA GLY A 276 -7.27 6.00 9.58
C GLY A 276 -6.92 6.27 8.11
N VAL A 277 -6.95 7.52 7.67
CA VAL A 277 -6.63 7.88 6.28
C VAL A 277 -5.17 7.61 5.95
N ALA A 278 -4.22 8.02 6.82
CA ALA A 278 -2.79 7.87 6.55
C ALA A 278 -2.37 6.39 6.46
N ARG A 279 -2.81 5.55 7.39
CA ARG A 279 -2.48 4.13 7.38
C ARG A 279 -3.27 3.35 6.33
N GLY A 280 -4.51 3.75 6.06
CA GLY A 280 -5.30 3.22 4.94
C GLY A 280 -4.61 3.47 3.60
N LEU A 281 -4.15 4.70 3.35
CA LEU A 281 -3.41 5.05 2.14
C LEU A 281 -2.09 4.28 2.01
N PHE A 282 -1.32 4.18 3.09
CA PHE A 282 -0.07 3.42 3.11
C PHE A 282 -0.30 1.95 2.72
N SER A 283 -1.46 1.38 3.07
CA SER A 283 -1.85 0.02 2.71
C SER A 283 -2.32 -0.08 1.26
N ASN A 284 -3.40 0.64 0.89
CA ASN A 284 -4.06 0.45 -0.40
C ASN A 284 -3.47 1.26 -1.56
N GLU A 285 -2.57 2.21 -1.29
CA GLU A 285 -1.82 3.04 -2.25
C GLU A 285 -2.66 3.89 -3.21
N ALA A 286 -3.97 4.06 -2.97
CA ALA A 286 -4.85 4.80 -3.86
C ALA A 286 -4.54 6.31 -3.86
N GLY A 287 -4.13 6.84 -5.00
CA GLY A 287 -3.73 8.25 -5.16
C GLY A 287 -2.23 8.50 -4.90
N MET A 288 -1.46 7.47 -4.53
CA MET A 288 -0.01 7.60 -4.35
C MET A 288 0.77 7.65 -5.68
N GLY A 289 0.21 7.10 -6.76
CA GLY A 289 0.90 7.00 -8.04
C GLY A 289 1.85 5.81 -8.15
N SER A 290 1.83 4.89 -7.23
CA SER A 290 2.70 3.70 -7.17
C SER A 290 2.19 2.58 -8.08
N THR A 291 0.98 2.06 -7.83
CA THR A 291 0.37 0.96 -8.57
C THR A 291 0.15 1.20 -10.07
N PRO A 292 0.00 2.45 -10.58
CA PRO A 292 -0.02 2.72 -12.01
C PRO A 292 1.12 2.11 -12.80
N HIS A 293 2.29 1.90 -12.19
CA HIS A 293 3.43 1.25 -12.83
C HIS A 293 3.14 -0.21 -13.22
N ALA A 294 2.46 -0.96 -12.35
CA ALA A 294 2.02 -2.31 -12.65
C ALA A 294 0.85 -2.32 -13.63
N HIS A 295 -0.15 -1.47 -13.40
CA HIS A 295 -1.34 -1.41 -14.23
C HIS A 295 -1.06 -0.98 -15.68
N ALA A 296 -0.02 -0.16 -15.91
CA ALA A 296 0.41 0.21 -17.27
C ALA A 296 0.83 -1.00 -18.11
N LEU A 297 1.43 -2.02 -17.50
CA LEU A 297 1.93 -3.19 -18.19
C LEU A 297 0.84 -4.19 -18.59
N ALA A 298 -0.39 -4.03 -18.09
CA ALA A 298 -1.49 -4.92 -18.40
C ALA A 298 -1.86 -4.86 -19.89
N LYS A 299 -2.04 -6.05 -20.49
CA LYS A 299 -2.53 -6.22 -21.87
C LYS A 299 -4.05 -6.25 -21.83
N VAL A 300 -4.66 -5.09 -22.03
CA VAL A 300 -6.11 -4.90 -22.09
C VAL A 300 -6.50 -4.15 -23.37
N GLU A 301 -7.71 -4.41 -23.87
CA GLU A 301 -8.22 -3.73 -25.06
C GLU A 301 -8.59 -2.27 -24.77
N LYS A 302 -9.16 -2.02 -23.59
CA LYS A 302 -9.61 -0.69 -23.19
C LYS A 302 -9.00 -0.30 -21.85
N PRO A 303 -8.47 0.92 -21.69
CA PRO A 303 -7.88 1.41 -20.45
C PRO A 303 -8.79 1.26 -19.23
N GLN A 304 -10.10 1.48 -19.40
CA GLN A 304 -11.09 1.35 -18.32
C GLN A 304 -11.21 -0.07 -17.77
N ASP A 305 -10.89 -1.09 -18.56
CA ASP A 305 -10.94 -2.48 -18.11
C ASP A 305 -9.91 -2.73 -17.00
N GLN A 306 -8.70 -2.17 -17.14
CA GLN A 306 -7.70 -2.23 -16.09
C GLN A 306 -8.04 -1.34 -14.90
N GLY A 307 -8.69 -0.18 -15.13
CA GLY A 307 -9.21 0.67 -14.06
C GLY A 307 -10.22 -0.08 -13.17
N ILE A 308 -11.14 -0.82 -13.77
CA ILE A 308 -12.13 -1.64 -13.06
C ILE A 308 -11.44 -2.72 -12.21
N VAL A 309 -10.42 -3.35 -12.74
CA VAL A 309 -9.65 -4.38 -12.00
C VAL A 309 -8.84 -3.75 -10.85
N ALA A 310 -8.24 -2.57 -11.07
CA ALA A 310 -7.44 -1.88 -10.05
C ALA A 310 -8.24 -1.54 -8.79
N MET A 311 -9.50 -1.10 -8.93
CA MET A 311 -10.33 -0.77 -7.76
C MET A 311 -10.66 -1.99 -6.89
N ILE A 312 -10.67 -3.21 -7.45
CA ILE A 312 -10.85 -4.45 -6.68
C ILE A 312 -9.63 -4.73 -5.81
N GLY A 313 -8.43 -4.33 -6.24
CA GLY A 313 -7.22 -4.41 -5.41
C GLY A 313 -7.38 -3.64 -4.09
N VAL A 314 -7.83 -2.40 -4.15
CA VAL A 314 -8.11 -1.57 -2.95
C VAL A 314 -9.20 -2.20 -2.07
N PHE A 315 -10.24 -2.77 -2.68
CA PHE A 315 -11.29 -3.46 -1.93
C PHE A 315 -10.73 -4.67 -1.17
N ILE A 316 -9.96 -5.52 -1.82
CA ILE A 316 -9.34 -6.70 -1.18
C ILE A 316 -8.39 -6.26 -0.07
N ASP A 317 -7.53 -5.28 -0.31
CA ASP A 317 -6.58 -4.78 0.68
C ASP A 317 -7.29 -4.27 1.94
N THR A 318 -8.19 -3.31 1.80
CA THR A 318 -8.73 -2.57 2.94
C THR A 318 -10.01 -3.19 3.50
N PHE A 319 -11.00 -3.50 2.66
CA PHE A 319 -12.28 -4.02 3.15
C PHE A 319 -12.24 -5.50 3.51
N VAL A 320 -11.28 -6.27 2.99
CA VAL A 320 -11.13 -7.68 3.36
C VAL A 320 -9.97 -7.85 4.32
N VAL A 321 -8.72 -7.71 3.87
CA VAL A 321 -7.54 -8.10 4.64
C VAL A 321 -7.35 -7.22 5.88
N LEU A 322 -7.36 -5.90 5.71
CA LEU A 322 -7.16 -4.96 6.82
C LEU A 322 -8.32 -5.01 7.84
N THR A 323 -9.57 -5.15 7.35
CA THR A 323 -10.75 -5.29 8.23
C THR A 323 -10.65 -6.54 9.09
N LEU A 324 -10.21 -7.68 8.53
CA LEU A 324 -10.00 -8.90 9.30
C LEU A 324 -8.94 -8.71 10.39
N THR A 325 -7.83 -8.05 10.09
CA THR A 325 -6.81 -7.70 11.09
C THR A 325 -7.41 -6.85 12.21
N ALA A 326 -8.15 -5.81 11.85
CA ALA A 326 -8.78 -4.91 12.82
C ALA A 326 -9.73 -5.66 13.76
N LEU A 327 -10.58 -6.50 13.20
CA LEU A 327 -11.52 -7.30 13.98
C LEU A 327 -10.83 -8.30 14.91
N VAL A 328 -9.76 -8.95 14.43
CA VAL A 328 -8.94 -9.84 15.28
C VAL A 328 -8.34 -9.07 16.47
N ILE A 329 -7.77 -7.87 16.22
CA ILE A 329 -7.19 -7.06 17.30
C ILE A 329 -8.30 -6.60 18.28
N LEU A 330 -9.42 -6.10 17.78
CA LEU A 330 -10.51 -5.58 18.62
C LEU A 330 -11.17 -6.69 19.46
N THR A 331 -11.36 -7.87 18.89
CA THR A 331 -12.00 -9.00 19.60
C THR A 331 -11.06 -9.69 20.59
N SER A 332 -9.75 -9.44 20.51
CA SER A 332 -8.77 -10.04 21.43
C SER A 332 -8.70 -9.36 22.80
N GLY A 333 -9.20 -8.13 22.91
CA GLY A 333 -9.06 -7.32 24.13
C GLY A 333 -7.66 -6.81 24.43
N GLN A 334 -6.69 -6.99 23.50
CA GLN A 334 -5.29 -6.57 23.69
C GLN A 334 -5.03 -5.09 23.37
N LEU A 335 -6.01 -4.40 22.78
CA LEU A 335 -5.85 -3.00 22.39
C LEU A 335 -5.90 -2.07 23.62
N GLN A 336 -4.83 -1.34 23.83
CA GLN A 336 -4.69 -0.26 24.81
C GLN A 336 -4.44 1.06 24.07
N ALA A 337 -5.45 1.54 23.37
CA ALA A 337 -5.33 2.68 22.47
C ALA A 337 -4.87 3.94 23.21
N GLY A 338 -3.78 4.56 22.71
CA GLY A 338 -3.21 5.81 23.25
C GLY A 338 -2.50 5.69 24.61
N MET A 339 -2.39 4.51 25.19
CA MET A 339 -1.69 4.34 26.47
C MET A 339 -0.16 4.33 26.26
N PRO A 340 0.65 5.01 27.13
CA PRO A 340 2.11 5.09 26.94
C PRO A 340 2.82 3.75 26.87
N ASP A 341 2.38 2.76 27.66
CA ASP A 341 2.95 1.41 27.73
C ASP A 341 2.18 0.38 26.93
N GLY A 342 1.23 0.81 26.08
CA GLY A 342 0.42 -0.06 25.24
C GLY A 342 1.23 -0.68 24.09
N LEU A 343 0.92 -1.94 23.77
CA LEU A 343 1.50 -2.63 22.62
C LEU A 343 1.15 -1.92 21.32
N GLN A 344 2.11 -1.85 20.40
CA GLN A 344 1.97 -1.13 19.13
C GLN A 344 2.39 -1.99 17.94
N GLY A 345 1.89 -1.63 16.75
CA GLY A 345 2.35 -2.19 15.49
C GLY A 345 2.34 -3.72 15.47
N THR A 346 3.45 -4.32 15.10
CA THR A 346 3.60 -5.78 14.97
C THR A 346 3.37 -6.52 16.29
N GLU A 347 3.83 -5.97 17.41
CA GLU A 347 3.67 -6.58 18.73
C GLU A 347 2.20 -6.66 19.16
N LEU A 348 1.42 -5.62 18.91
CA LEU A 348 -0.02 -5.63 19.17
C LEU A 348 -0.73 -6.69 18.32
N ALA A 349 -0.38 -6.77 17.04
CA ALA A 349 -0.96 -7.80 16.17
C ALA A 349 -0.59 -9.20 16.67
N GLN A 350 0.69 -9.47 17.02
CA GLN A 350 1.11 -10.76 17.54
C GLN A 350 0.41 -11.12 18.86
N ALA A 351 0.25 -10.16 19.77
CA ALA A 351 -0.48 -10.38 21.02
C ALA A 351 -1.96 -10.73 20.77
N ALA A 352 -2.60 -10.06 19.81
CA ALA A 352 -3.98 -10.35 19.44
C ALA A 352 -4.16 -11.76 18.84
N PHE A 353 -3.26 -12.18 17.97
CA PHE A 353 -3.30 -13.55 17.43
C PHE A 353 -2.93 -14.61 18.48
N ASN A 354 -2.00 -14.31 19.41
CA ASN A 354 -1.68 -15.19 20.52
C ASN A 354 -2.86 -15.43 21.46
N HIS A 355 -3.72 -14.42 21.64
CA HIS A 355 -4.94 -14.57 22.47
C HIS A 355 -5.79 -15.77 22.04
N ALA A 356 -5.93 -15.99 20.72
CA ALA A 356 -6.73 -17.08 20.19
C ALA A 356 -5.94 -18.37 19.89
N PHE A 357 -4.72 -18.22 19.37
CA PHE A 357 -3.88 -19.34 18.91
C PHE A 357 -2.82 -19.79 19.90
N GLY A 358 -2.72 -19.15 21.08
CA GLY A 358 -1.62 -19.37 22.03
C GLY A 358 -0.28 -19.01 21.38
N SER A 359 0.79 -19.68 21.78
CA SER A 359 2.15 -19.40 21.27
C SER A 359 2.31 -19.52 19.74
N PHE A 360 1.41 -20.24 19.06
CA PHE A 360 1.40 -20.33 17.60
C PHE A 360 1.04 -19.01 16.94
N GLY A 361 0.31 -18.11 17.61
CA GLY A 361 -0.10 -16.81 17.05
C GLY A 361 1.09 -15.95 16.62
N ASN A 362 2.19 -15.91 17.40
CA ASN A 362 3.42 -15.20 17.02
C ASN A 362 4.01 -15.76 15.73
N ALA A 363 4.10 -17.08 15.62
CA ALA A 363 4.61 -17.74 14.42
C ALA A 363 3.70 -17.49 13.20
N PHE A 364 2.38 -17.56 13.37
CA PHE A 364 1.42 -17.28 12.33
C PHE A 364 1.59 -15.87 11.78
N VAL A 365 1.64 -14.85 12.65
CA VAL A 365 1.85 -13.46 12.23
C VAL A 365 3.21 -13.25 11.56
N ALA A 366 4.28 -13.88 12.09
CA ALA A 366 5.61 -13.77 11.49
C ALA A 366 5.66 -14.36 10.07
N ILE A 367 5.03 -15.51 9.84
CA ILE A 367 4.91 -16.13 8.51
C ILE A 367 4.08 -15.27 7.57
N CYS A 368 2.92 -14.76 8.03
CA CYS A 368 2.08 -13.86 7.24
C CYS A 368 2.84 -12.57 6.90
N MET A 369 3.56 -11.99 7.87
CA MET A 369 4.37 -10.80 7.66
C MET A 369 5.49 -11.05 6.65
N LEU A 370 6.13 -12.21 6.67
CA LEU A 370 7.12 -12.57 5.66
C LEU A 370 6.50 -12.54 4.26
N PHE A 371 5.35 -13.17 4.05
CA PHE A 371 4.71 -13.18 2.72
C PHE A 371 4.23 -11.78 2.31
N PHE A 372 3.53 -11.07 3.18
CA PHE A 372 2.96 -9.76 2.89
C PHE A 372 4.05 -8.70 2.65
N ALA A 373 4.93 -8.52 3.61
CA ALA A 373 5.95 -7.48 3.52
C ALA A 373 7.02 -7.82 2.46
N PHE A 374 7.34 -9.10 2.27
CA PHE A 374 8.29 -9.48 1.22
C PHE A 374 7.72 -9.29 -0.18
N SER A 375 6.43 -9.60 -0.40
CA SER A 375 5.78 -9.26 -1.67
C SER A 375 5.80 -7.77 -1.96
N THR A 376 5.62 -6.95 -0.91
CA THR A 376 5.69 -5.49 -1.01
C THR A 376 7.10 -5.01 -1.36
N ILE A 377 8.15 -5.57 -0.76
CA ILE A 377 9.55 -5.28 -1.14
C ILE A 377 9.75 -5.48 -2.64
N ILE A 378 9.23 -6.59 -3.18
CA ILE A 378 9.34 -6.91 -4.61
C ILE A 378 8.56 -5.90 -5.48
N GLY A 379 7.32 -5.59 -5.11
CA GLY A 379 6.47 -4.65 -5.82
C GLY A 379 7.01 -3.23 -5.80
N TRP A 380 7.44 -2.76 -4.65
CA TRP A 380 7.99 -1.41 -4.48
C TRP A 380 9.36 -1.24 -5.13
N TYR A 381 10.19 -2.28 -5.10
CA TYR A 381 11.41 -2.30 -5.89
C TYR A 381 11.11 -2.05 -7.38
N PHE A 382 10.14 -2.76 -7.93
CA PHE A 382 9.75 -2.62 -9.34
C PHE A 382 9.26 -1.20 -9.68
N PHE A 383 8.48 -0.56 -8.79
CA PHE A 383 8.02 0.82 -9.00
C PHE A 383 9.19 1.81 -9.00
N GLY A 384 10.11 1.68 -8.05
CA GLY A 384 11.35 2.47 -8.02
C GLY A 384 12.25 2.22 -9.23
N GLU A 385 12.43 0.95 -9.63
CA GLU A 385 13.21 0.56 -10.81
C GLU A 385 12.70 1.25 -12.08
N THR A 386 11.38 1.28 -12.28
CA THR A 386 10.78 1.95 -13.44
C THR A 386 11.13 3.43 -13.50
N ASN A 387 11.14 4.12 -12.35
CA ASN A 387 11.50 5.52 -12.25
C ASN A 387 13.01 5.75 -12.40
N VAL A 388 13.86 4.88 -11.85
CA VAL A 388 15.30 4.92 -12.05
C VAL A 388 15.65 4.75 -13.53
N LYS A 389 15.02 3.80 -14.22
CA LYS A 389 15.19 3.64 -15.67
C LYS A 389 14.79 4.89 -16.44
N ALA A 390 13.69 5.52 -16.06
CA ALA A 390 13.17 6.71 -16.75
C ALA A 390 14.03 7.96 -16.54
N LEU A 391 14.72 8.10 -15.40
CA LEU A 391 15.58 9.24 -15.08
C LEU A 391 17.04 9.03 -15.49
N PHE A 392 17.59 7.85 -15.19
CA PHE A 392 19.04 7.59 -15.24
C PHE A 392 19.43 6.48 -16.24
N GLY A 393 18.43 5.84 -16.89
CA GLY A 393 18.65 4.78 -17.86
C GLY A 393 18.91 3.40 -17.24
N GLN A 394 19.04 2.39 -18.13
CA GLN A 394 19.13 0.98 -17.74
C GLN A 394 20.36 0.64 -16.88
N LYS A 395 21.49 1.34 -17.08
CA LYS A 395 22.74 1.07 -16.33
C LYS A 395 22.58 1.36 -14.83
N ALA A 396 21.79 2.36 -14.47
CA ALA A 396 21.54 2.74 -13.07
C ALA A 396 20.74 1.71 -12.26
N VAL A 397 20.01 0.81 -12.93
CA VAL A 397 19.18 -0.20 -12.26
C VAL A 397 19.99 -1.14 -11.38
N LYS A 398 21.18 -1.55 -11.82
CA LYS A 398 22.05 -2.42 -11.01
C LYS A 398 22.51 -1.75 -9.72
N ILE A 399 22.84 -0.45 -9.81
CA ILE A 399 23.25 0.36 -8.65
C ILE A 399 22.06 0.53 -7.71
N TYR A 400 20.90 0.84 -8.26
CA TYR A 400 19.65 0.95 -7.50
C TYR A 400 19.33 -0.36 -6.76
N ALA A 401 19.40 -1.51 -7.43
CA ALA A 401 19.16 -2.82 -6.83
C ALA A 401 20.12 -3.08 -5.67
N ALA A 402 21.41 -2.78 -5.81
CA ALA A 402 22.39 -2.92 -4.74
C ALA A 402 22.06 -2.01 -3.54
N ILE A 403 21.67 -0.76 -3.77
CA ILE A 403 21.27 0.16 -2.71
C ILE A 403 20.01 -0.35 -1.98
N VAL A 404 19.01 -0.85 -2.71
CA VAL A 404 17.78 -1.41 -2.08
C VAL A 404 18.12 -2.61 -1.21
N VAL A 405 18.98 -3.51 -1.66
CA VAL A 405 19.44 -4.67 -0.87
C VAL A 405 20.11 -4.22 0.43
N VAL A 406 20.97 -3.20 0.36
CA VAL A 406 21.60 -2.60 1.56
C VAL A 406 20.55 -1.94 2.47
N CYS A 407 19.58 -1.21 1.90
CA CYS A 407 18.49 -0.61 2.67
C CYS A 407 17.64 -1.66 3.40
N VAL A 408 17.37 -2.80 2.80
CA VAL A 408 16.64 -3.91 3.43
C VAL A 408 17.40 -4.41 4.67
N VAL A 409 18.73 -4.61 4.56
CA VAL A 409 19.54 -5.04 5.70
C VAL A 409 19.59 -3.97 6.80
N ILE A 410 19.83 -2.70 6.44
CA ILE A 410 19.87 -1.60 7.42
C ILE A 410 18.50 -1.45 8.08
N GLY A 411 17.43 -1.45 7.30
CA GLY A 411 16.05 -1.29 7.78
C GLY A 411 15.66 -2.34 8.83
N SER A 412 16.16 -3.58 8.67
CA SER A 412 15.88 -4.66 9.63
C SER A 412 16.40 -4.38 11.06
N THR A 413 17.36 -3.48 11.22
CA THR A 413 18.02 -3.18 12.50
C THR A 413 17.70 -1.80 13.07
N LEU A 414 17.04 -0.94 12.30
CA LEU A 414 16.71 0.42 12.74
C LEU A 414 15.55 0.46 13.74
N LYS A 415 15.49 1.56 14.52
CA LYS A 415 14.34 1.84 15.38
C LYS A 415 13.09 2.06 14.51
N VAL A 416 12.00 1.40 14.86
CA VAL A 416 10.72 1.38 14.14
C VAL A 416 10.24 2.80 13.83
N ASN A 417 10.20 3.70 14.81
CA ASN A 417 9.65 5.05 14.65
C ASN A 417 10.39 5.89 13.59
N LEU A 418 11.72 5.80 13.52
CA LEU A 418 12.50 6.55 12.53
C LEU A 418 12.17 6.09 11.11
N VAL A 419 12.10 4.77 10.91
CA VAL A 419 11.84 4.18 9.58
C VAL A 419 10.43 4.55 9.09
N TRP A 420 9.44 4.49 9.98
CA TRP A 420 8.08 4.90 9.66
C TRP A 420 7.97 6.40 9.34
N ASN A 421 8.57 7.27 10.15
CA ASN A 421 8.53 8.72 9.94
C ASN A 421 9.17 9.13 8.61
N LEU A 422 10.29 8.53 8.23
CA LEU A 422 10.94 8.75 6.93
C LEU A 422 10.05 8.29 5.78
N SER A 423 9.45 7.11 5.91
CA SER A 423 8.55 6.56 4.89
C SER A 423 7.31 7.45 4.73
N ASP A 424 6.69 7.89 5.81
CA ASP A 424 5.53 8.78 5.79
C ASP A 424 5.84 10.11 5.11
N LEU A 425 7.01 10.70 5.41
CA LEU A 425 7.44 11.95 4.78
C LEU A 425 7.57 11.81 3.25
N PHE A 426 8.32 10.81 2.78
CA PHE A 426 8.53 10.63 1.35
C PHE A 426 7.26 10.19 0.61
N ASN A 427 6.43 9.35 1.24
CA ASN A 427 5.10 9.02 0.71
C ASN A 427 4.25 10.29 0.54
N GLY A 428 4.24 11.16 1.53
CA GLY A 428 3.56 12.45 1.43
C GLY A 428 4.04 13.29 0.26
N LEU A 429 5.35 13.40 0.08
CA LEU A 429 5.95 14.17 -1.01
C LEU A 429 5.60 13.61 -2.41
N MET A 430 5.53 12.28 -2.53
CA MET A 430 5.20 11.60 -3.79
C MET A 430 3.75 11.84 -4.21
N VAL A 431 2.83 11.96 -3.27
CA VAL A 431 1.39 12.12 -3.53
C VAL A 431 1.07 13.41 -4.29
N PHE A 432 1.70 14.54 -3.94
CA PHE A 432 1.36 15.85 -4.53
C PHE A 432 1.43 15.90 -6.04
N PRO A 433 2.57 15.59 -6.71
CA PRO A 433 2.65 15.67 -8.16
C PRO A 433 1.69 14.71 -8.86
N ASN A 434 1.42 13.56 -8.25
CA ASN A 434 0.46 12.60 -8.78
C ASN A 434 -0.97 13.17 -8.77
N LEU A 435 -1.44 13.67 -7.62
CA LEU A 435 -2.80 14.23 -7.51
C LEU A 435 -3.01 15.45 -8.41
N ILE A 436 -2.01 16.33 -8.55
CA ILE A 436 -2.06 17.46 -9.49
C ILE A 436 -2.33 16.95 -10.92
N ALA A 437 -1.63 15.93 -11.36
CA ALA A 437 -1.80 15.37 -12.70
C ALA A 437 -3.15 14.65 -12.85
N LEU A 438 -3.57 13.89 -11.84
CA LEU A 438 -4.86 13.20 -11.82
C LEU A 438 -6.03 14.19 -11.97
N LEU A 439 -6.04 15.24 -11.16
CA LEU A 439 -7.08 16.26 -11.20
C LEU A 439 -7.10 16.96 -12.56
N ALA A 440 -5.95 17.33 -13.12
CA ALA A 440 -5.82 17.96 -14.42
C ALA A 440 -6.23 17.04 -15.60
N LEU A 441 -6.20 15.72 -15.43
CA LEU A 441 -6.57 14.71 -16.41
C LEU A 441 -7.93 14.06 -16.12
N SER A 442 -8.65 14.50 -15.09
CA SER A 442 -9.91 13.90 -14.63
C SER A 442 -10.99 13.86 -15.73
N GLY A 443 -10.94 14.77 -16.70
CA GLY A 443 -11.84 14.76 -17.86
C GLY A 443 -11.68 13.52 -18.75
N ILE A 444 -10.44 13.02 -18.92
CA ILE A 444 -10.16 11.79 -19.67
C ILE A 444 -10.74 10.59 -18.94
N VAL A 445 -10.51 10.51 -17.62
CA VAL A 445 -11.02 9.43 -16.77
C VAL A 445 -12.56 9.42 -16.78
N ALA A 446 -13.19 10.58 -16.71
CA ALA A 446 -14.66 10.70 -16.79
C ALA A 446 -15.22 10.20 -18.12
N LYS A 447 -14.54 10.45 -19.25
CA LYS A 447 -14.91 9.90 -20.56
C LYS A 447 -14.80 8.38 -20.58
N ALA A 448 -13.68 7.83 -20.07
CA ALA A 448 -13.48 6.38 -19.96
C ALA A 448 -14.56 5.71 -19.10
N ALA A 449 -14.93 6.30 -17.96
CA ALA A 449 -15.97 5.78 -17.06
C ALA A 449 -17.37 5.76 -17.70
N LYS A 450 -17.59 6.58 -18.73
CA LYS A 450 -18.81 6.59 -19.57
C LYS A 450 -18.74 5.58 -20.73
N GLY A 451 -17.64 4.87 -20.89
CA GLY A 451 -17.46 3.88 -21.96
C GLY A 451 -16.89 4.44 -23.29
N HIS A 452 -16.52 5.72 -23.31
CA HIS A 452 -15.89 6.28 -24.51
C HIS A 452 -14.53 5.68 -24.79
N ASP A 453 -14.21 5.49 -26.05
CA ASP A 453 -12.85 5.11 -26.47
C ASP A 453 -11.93 6.33 -26.32
N ILE A 454 -11.03 6.25 -25.34
CA ILE A 454 -10.07 7.33 -25.06
C ILE A 454 -8.72 7.13 -25.76
N LEU A 455 -8.52 6.01 -26.47
CA LEU A 455 -7.29 5.74 -27.22
C LEU A 455 -7.28 6.46 -28.58
N LYS A 456 -8.46 6.65 -29.17
CA LYS A 456 -8.61 7.50 -30.35
C LYS A 456 -8.31 8.95 -30.00
N LYS A 457 -7.53 9.63 -30.88
CA LYS A 457 -7.18 11.05 -30.73
C LYS A 457 -8.40 11.95 -30.86
#